data_96f933eb17b3656eb81c39d876c1a9a6
#
_entry.id   96f933eb17b3656eb81c39d876c1a9a6
#
_cell.length_a   1.000
_cell.length_b   1.000
_cell.length_c   1.000
_cell.angle_alpha   90.00
_cell.angle_beta   90.00
_cell.angle_gamma   90.00
#
_symmetry.space_group_name_H-M   'P 1'
#
loop_
_entity.id
_entity.type
_entity.pdbx_description
1 polymer ?
#
loop_
_entity_poly.entity_id
_entity_poly.type
_entity_poly.pdbx_seq_one_letter_code
_entity_poly.pdbx_strand_id
1 'polypeptide(L)'
;SKARLAQGKLLSKVANLGFKLSREAQADILTEEAVKTSEIEGERLNRESVRSSVAKHLGLPTVGLAPTNRSVDGLVEVLLDATKKYEQPLTTARLKHWQAALFPTGYSGLRKIRTGKWRGIEHAMQVVSGALGREKIHYEAPPGETVEGEMKQFISWWKTSLTGEDGLLRSGLAHFYFVTIHPFEDGNGRIARALTDMALAQDEKLPTRYYSLSSQIMADRADYYAVLESSQKES
;
A
#
# COMPACT_ATOMS: atom_id res chain seq x y z
N SER A 1 -15.27 -9.04 16.41
CA SER A 1 -14.25 -8.14 17.02
C SER A 1 -14.76 -6.70 17.07
N LYS A 2 -14.12 -5.84 17.90
CA LYS A 2 -14.42 -4.40 17.96
C LYS A 2 -14.21 -3.73 16.59
N ALA A 3 -13.19 -4.15 15.86
CA ALA A 3 -12.89 -3.64 14.52
C ALA A 3 -14.03 -3.94 13.52
N ARG A 4 -14.59 -5.15 13.52
CA ARG A 4 -15.75 -5.50 12.69
C ARG A 4 -16.98 -4.66 13.01
N LEU A 5 -17.22 -4.39 14.27
CA LEU A 5 -18.36 -3.52 14.68
C LEU A 5 -18.15 -2.07 14.19
N ALA A 6 -16.93 -1.54 14.31
CA ALA A 6 -16.61 -0.20 13.83
C ALA A 6 -16.73 -0.12 12.29
N GLN A 7 -16.21 -1.11 11.57
CA GLN A 7 -16.34 -1.24 10.11
C GLN A 7 -17.81 -1.25 9.69
N GLY A 8 -18.65 -2.09 10.29
CA GLY A 8 -20.07 -2.18 9.97
C GLY A 8 -20.83 -0.87 10.22
N LYS A 9 -20.54 -0.18 11.34
CA LYS A 9 -21.12 1.14 11.62
C LYS A 9 -20.73 2.19 10.59
N LEU A 10 -19.46 2.20 10.15
CA LEU A 10 -18.98 3.12 9.12
C LEU A 10 -19.66 2.86 7.79
N LEU A 11 -19.63 1.60 7.31
CA LEU A 11 -20.23 1.22 6.04
C LEU A 11 -21.73 1.50 5.99
N SER A 12 -22.46 1.27 7.08
CA SER A 12 -23.88 1.64 7.19
C SER A 12 -24.12 3.14 7.04
N LYS A 13 -23.25 3.99 7.60
CA LYS A 13 -23.36 5.45 7.41
C LYS A 13 -23.06 5.85 5.97
N VAL A 14 -22.04 5.26 5.37
CA VAL A 14 -21.63 5.55 4.00
C VAL A 14 -22.69 5.15 2.97
N ALA A 15 -23.39 4.04 3.19
CA ALA A 15 -24.46 3.58 2.30
C ALA A 15 -25.59 4.60 2.12
N ASN A 16 -25.73 5.53 3.05
CA ASN A 16 -26.73 6.61 3.01
C ASN A 16 -26.21 7.93 2.40
N LEU A 17 -24.96 7.98 1.93
CA LEU A 17 -24.41 9.17 1.27
C LEU A 17 -24.96 9.30 -0.16
N GLY A 18 -25.41 10.51 -0.51
CA GLY A 18 -25.75 10.83 -1.89
C GLY A 18 -24.53 10.73 -2.81
N PHE A 19 -24.75 10.45 -4.11
CA PHE A 19 -23.69 10.18 -5.10
C PHE A 19 -22.58 11.24 -5.14
N LYS A 20 -22.93 12.54 -5.15
CA LYS A 20 -21.97 13.64 -5.18
C LYS A 20 -21.09 13.65 -3.93
N LEU A 21 -21.69 13.56 -2.75
CA LEU A 21 -20.99 13.57 -1.47
C LEU A 21 -20.08 12.34 -1.32
N SER A 22 -20.55 11.19 -1.81
CA SER A 22 -19.74 9.95 -1.86
C SER A 22 -18.47 10.12 -2.73
N ARG A 23 -18.55 10.78 -3.88
CA ARG A 23 -17.39 11.03 -4.74
C ARG A 23 -16.39 12.03 -4.14
N GLU A 24 -16.86 13.06 -3.50
CA GLU A 24 -16.01 14.02 -2.79
C GLU A 24 -15.31 13.35 -1.61
N ALA A 25 -16.04 12.59 -0.78
CA ALA A 25 -15.46 11.82 0.31
C ALA A 25 -14.42 10.80 -0.17
N GLN A 26 -14.69 10.10 -1.28
CA GLN A 26 -13.71 9.20 -1.91
C GLN A 26 -12.43 9.94 -2.30
N ALA A 27 -12.56 11.12 -2.92
CA ALA A 27 -11.40 11.91 -3.33
C ALA A 27 -10.57 12.38 -2.14
N ASP A 28 -11.22 12.80 -1.06
CA ASP A 28 -10.56 13.26 0.15
C ASP A 28 -9.82 12.11 0.85
N ILE A 29 -10.45 10.96 1.01
CA ILE A 29 -9.82 9.78 1.63
C ILE A 29 -8.67 9.25 0.79
N LEU A 30 -8.83 9.16 -0.53
CA LEU A 30 -7.75 8.70 -1.42
C LEU A 30 -6.57 9.67 -1.42
N THR A 31 -6.83 10.98 -1.35
CA THR A 31 -5.79 12.00 -1.21
C THR A 31 -5.04 11.82 0.11
N GLU A 32 -5.76 11.62 1.21
CA GLU A 32 -5.18 11.38 2.53
C GLU A 32 -4.34 10.10 2.55
N GLU A 33 -4.87 8.99 2.00
CA GLU A 33 -4.14 7.73 1.90
C GLU A 33 -2.83 7.88 1.12
N ALA A 34 -2.86 8.54 -0.04
CA ALA A 34 -1.67 8.77 -0.87
C ALA A 34 -0.61 9.64 -0.17
N VAL A 35 -1.04 10.70 0.52
CA VAL A 35 -0.13 11.55 1.29
C VAL A 35 0.48 10.77 2.45
N LYS A 36 -0.34 10.09 3.26
CA LYS A 36 0.12 9.40 4.47
C LYS A 36 0.95 8.16 4.16
N THR A 37 0.61 7.39 3.14
CA THR A 37 1.41 6.23 2.73
C THR A 37 2.83 6.64 2.30
N SER A 38 3.00 7.80 1.66
CA SER A 38 4.31 8.34 1.32
C SER A 38 5.04 8.93 2.53
N GLU A 39 4.30 9.60 3.43
CA GLU A 39 4.87 10.19 4.64
C GLU A 39 5.44 9.13 5.60
N ILE A 40 4.83 7.93 5.67
CA ILE A 40 5.35 6.78 6.42
C ILE A 40 6.76 6.40 5.91
N GLU A 41 6.97 6.44 4.59
CA GLU A 41 8.26 6.16 3.95
C GLU A 41 9.24 7.37 3.97
N GLY A 42 8.87 8.46 4.63
CA GLY A 42 9.69 9.67 4.72
C GLY A 42 9.60 10.62 3.51
N GLU A 43 8.72 10.32 2.54
CA GLU A 43 8.49 11.16 1.37
C GLU A 43 7.34 12.13 1.62
N ARG A 44 7.59 13.44 1.46
CA ARG A 44 6.56 14.47 1.62
C ARG A 44 6.03 14.88 0.25
N LEU A 45 4.81 14.46 -0.05
CA LEU A 45 4.11 14.87 -1.26
C LEU A 45 3.38 16.20 -1.05
N ASN A 46 3.30 17.01 -2.12
CA ASN A 46 2.43 18.18 -2.12
C ASN A 46 0.96 17.70 -2.19
N ARG A 47 0.16 18.01 -1.16
CA ARG A 47 -1.23 17.57 -1.03
C ARG A 47 -2.11 18.05 -2.21
N GLU A 48 -1.88 19.25 -2.71
CA GLU A 48 -2.65 19.79 -3.83
C GLU A 48 -2.34 19.05 -5.14
N SER A 49 -1.08 18.70 -5.37
CA SER A 49 -0.67 17.86 -6.49
C SER A 49 -1.30 16.45 -6.42
N VAL A 50 -1.34 15.85 -5.23
CA VAL A 50 -2.02 14.56 -5.03
C VAL A 50 -3.52 14.68 -5.29
N ARG A 51 -4.19 15.73 -4.76
CA ARG A 51 -5.61 15.98 -5.00
C ARG A 51 -5.92 16.17 -6.48
N SER A 52 -5.05 16.84 -7.21
CA SER A 52 -5.17 17.03 -8.67
C SER A 52 -5.11 15.70 -9.42
N SER A 53 -4.17 14.83 -9.06
CA SER A 53 -4.05 13.49 -9.63
C SER A 53 -5.28 12.65 -9.32
N VAL A 54 -5.75 12.65 -8.08
CA VAL A 54 -6.97 11.95 -7.66
C VAL A 54 -8.18 12.46 -8.43
N ALA A 55 -8.37 13.77 -8.54
CA ALA A 55 -9.48 14.38 -9.29
C ALA A 55 -9.48 13.91 -10.75
N LYS A 56 -8.32 13.95 -11.42
CA LYS A 56 -8.14 13.47 -12.78
C LYS A 56 -8.54 12.00 -12.94
N HIS A 57 -8.06 11.12 -12.07
CA HIS A 57 -8.36 9.68 -12.13
C HIS A 57 -9.80 9.33 -11.76
N LEU A 58 -10.47 10.17 -10.97
CA LEU A 58 -11.89 10.02 -10.63
C LEU A 58 -12.82 10.73 -11.62
N GLY A 59 -12.29 11.44 -12.62
CA GLY A 59 -13.09 12.24 -13.57
C GLY A 59 -13.83 13.39 -12.87
N LEU A 60 -13.21 14.00 -11.85
CA LEU A 60 -13.69 15.23 -11.21
C LEU A 60 -13.17 16.46 -11.96
N PRO A 61 -13.81 17.64 -11.78
CA PRO A 61 -13.30 18.88 -12.36
C PRO A 61 -11.86 19.16 -11.93
N THR A 62 -10.99 19.49 -12.90
CA THR A 62 -9.56 19.73 -12.66
C THR A 62 -9.14 21.18 -12.95
N VAL A 63 -10.07 22.04 -13.34
CA VAL A 63 -9.77 23.44 -13.65
C VAL A 63 -9.28 24.18 -12.40
N GLY A 64 -8.12 24.84 -12.52
CA GLY A 64 -7.51 25.57 -11.41
C GLY A 64 -6.73 24.72 -10.40
N LEU A 65 -6.59 23.41 -10.63
CA LEU A 65 -5.81 22.53 -9.77
C LEU A 65 -4.30 22.62 -10.06
N ALA A 66 -3.50 22.31 -9.05
CA ALA A 66 -2.04 22.26 -9.14
C ALA A 66 -1.56 21.20 -10.17
N PRO A 67 -0.39 21.38 -10.79
CA PRO A 67 0.17 20.37 -11.68
C PRO A 67 0.54 19.10 -10.90
N THR A 68 0.43 17.96 -11.55
CA THR A 68 0.86 16.66 -11.01
C THR A 68 2.22 16.25 -11.58
N ASN A 69 2.85 15.28 -10.98
CA ASN A 69 4.03 14.63 -11.54
C ASN A 69 3.80 13.10 -11.67
N ARG A 70 4.68 12.45 -12.45
CA ARG A 70 4.52 11.02 -12.79
C ARG A 70 4.54 10.10 -11.56
N SER A 71 5.31 10.41 -10.51
CA SER A 71 5.38 9.59 -9.31
C SER A 71 4.09 9.69 -8.50
N VAL A 72 3.51 10.89 -8.39
CA VAL A 72 2.19 11.09 -7.76
C VAL A 72 1.10 10.38 -8.55
N ASP A 73 1.09 10.53 -9.88
CA ASP A 73 0.11 9.84 -10.73
C ASP A 73 0.23 8.33 -10.61
N GLY A 74 1.45 7.78 -10.59
CA GLY A 74 1.69 6.34 -10.42
C GLY A 74 1.25 5.81 -9.06
N LEU A 75 1.45 6.57 -7.98
CA LEU A 75 0.96 6.18 -6.65
C LEU A 75 -0.57 6.13 -6.61
N VAL A 76 -1.24 7.17 -7.13
CA VAL A 76 -2.71 7.21 -7.20
C VAL A 76 -3.25 6.07 -8.07
N GLU A 77 -2.58 5.76 -9.19
CA GLU A 77 -2.92 4.62 -10.04
C GLU A 77 -2.86 3.29 -9.26
N VAL A 78 -1.80 3.05 -8.49
CA VAL A 78 -1.65 1.84 -7.66
C VAL A 78 -2.77 1.70 -6.65
N LEU A 79 -3.10 2.76 -5.91
CA LEU A 79 -4.16 2.76 -4.91
C LEU A 79 -5.54 2.51 -5.54
N LEU A 80 -5.79 3.10 -6.69
CA LEU A 80 -7.03 2.89 -7.44
C LEU A 80 -7.10 1.51 -8.09
N ASP A 81 -6.00 1.00 -8.63
CA ASP A 81 -5.98 -0.34 -9.19
C ASP A 81 -6.26 -1.38 -8.09
N ALA A 82 -5.64 -1.25 -6.91
CA ALA A 82 -5.87 -2.12 -5.77
C ALA A 82 -7.34 -2.15 -5.33
N THR A 83 -7.99 -0.98 -5.28
CA THR A 83 -9.35 -0.85 -4.74
C THR A 83 -10.42 -1.02 -5.81
N LYS A 84 -10.35 -0.34 -6.95
CA LYS A 84 -11.36 -0.43 -8.02
C LYS A 84 -11.37 -1.77 -8.74
N LYS A 85 -10.19 -2.40 -8.84
CA LYS A 85 -10.03 -3.71 -9.51
C LYS A 85 -9.75 -4.82 -8.50
N TYR A 86 -10.33 -4.74 -7.32
CA TYR A 86 -10.11 -5.69 -6.23
C TYR A 86 -10.51 -7.13 -6.57
N GLU A 87 -11.45 -7.32 -7.50
CA GLU A 87 -11.90 -8.63 -7.97
C GLU A 87 -10.92 -9.29 -8.96
N GLN A 88 -10.05 -8.49 -9.59
CA GLN A 88 -9.07 -9.02 -10.51
C GLN A 88 -7.97 -9.79 -9.77
N PRO A 89 -7.45 -10.88 -10.36
CA PRO A 89 -6.41 -11.68 -9.73
C PRO A 89 -5.17 -10.87 -9.37
N LEU A 90 -4.61 -11.14 -8.20
CA LEU A 90 -3.26 -10.68 -7.86
C LEU A 90 -2.25 -11.58 -8.58
N THR A 91 -1.38 -10.97 -9.38
CA THR A 91 -0.36 -11.66 -10.16
C THR A 91 1.01 -11.03 -9.95
N THR A 92 2.06 -11.79 -10.22
CA THR A 92 3.43 -11.25 -10.28
C THR A 92 3.55 -10.05 -11.21
N ALA A 93 2.92 -10.11 -12.38
CA ALA A 93 2.94 -9.01 -13.36
C ALA A 93 2.27 -7.75 -12.78
N ARG A 94 1.13 -7.88 -12.07
CA ARG A 94 0.42 -6.77 -11.44
C ARG A 94 1.28 -6.10 -10.37
N LEU A 95 1.91 -6.88 -9.48
CA LEU A 95 2.79 -6.36 -8.44
C LEU A 95 4.02 -5.64 -9.02
N LYS A 96 4.64 -6.21 -10.07
CA LYS A 96 5.76 -5.59 -10.77
C LYS A 96 5.34 -4.30 -11.49
N HIS A 97 4.13 -4.25 -12.04
CA HIS A 97 3.57 -3.03 -12.63
C HIS A 97 3.34 -1.95 -11.57
N TRP A 98 2.77 -2.29 -10.42
CA TRP A 98 2.61 -1.35 -9.31
C TRP A 98 3.94 -0.74 -8.88
N GLN A 99 4.97 -1.57 -8.72
CA GLN A 99 6.28 -1.06 -8.34
C GLN A 99 6.89 -0.15 -9.43
N ALA A 100 6.75 -0.48 -10.70
CA ALA A 100 7.20 0.38 -11.79
C ALA A 100 6.46 1.73 -11.83
N ALA A 101 5.15 1.74 -11.54
CA ALA A 101 4.34 2.95 -11.47
C ALA A 101 4.79 3.89 -10.33
N LEU A 102 5.21 3.33 -9.17
CA LEU A 102 5.75 4.12 -8.07
C LEU A 102 7.09 4.81 -8.43
N PHE A 103 7.87 4.23 -9.33
CA PHE A 103 9.21 4.71 -9.70
C PHE A 103 9.38 4.88 -11.21
N PRO A 104 8.60 5.80 -11.84
CA PRO A 104 8.57 5.94 -13.30
C PRO A 104 9.88 6.42 -13.92
N THR A 105 10.79 6.96 -13.12
CA THR A 105 12.12 7.39 -13.55
C THR A 105 13.20 6.31 -13.37
N GLY A 106 12.90 5.22 -12.68
CA GLY A 106 13.87 4.21 -12.30
C GLY A 106 14.75 4.59 -11.11
N TYR A 107 14.37 5.65 -10.37
CA TYR A 107 15.11 6.15 -9.21
C TYR A 107 14.23 6.22 -7.97
N SER A 108 14.83 5.93 -6.82
CA SER A 108 14.32 6.23 -5.49
C SER A 108 15.22 7.30 -4.86
N GLY A 109 14.72 8.52 -4.76
CA GLY A 109 15.57 9.67 -4.47
C GLY A 109 16.70 9.80 -5.49
N LEU A 110 17.95 9.71 -5.05
CA LEU A 110 19.14 9.75 -5.91
C LEU A 110 19.64 8.35 -6.32
N ARG A 111 19.11 7.29 -5.73
CA ARG A 111 19.56 5.92 -5.98
C ARG A 111 18.80 5.32 -7.16
N LYS A 112 19.54 4.81 -8.14
CA LYS A 112 18.96 3.99 -9.22
C LYS A 112 18.52 2.65 -8.65
N ILE A 113 17.29 2.23 -8.99
CA ILE A 113 16.70 0.96 -8.52
C ILE A 113 16.20 0.11 -9.69
N ARG A 114 16.04 -1.18 -9.45
CA ARG A 114 15.39 -2.11 -10.38
C ARG A 114 13.89 -1.90 -10.35
N THR A 115 13.33 -1.34 -11.41
CA THR A 115 11.88 -1.13 -11.53
C THR A 115 11.19 -2.28 -12.25
N GLY A 116 10.01 -2.65 -11.77
CA GLY A 116 9.20 -3.73 -12.35
C GLY A 116 9.83 -5.12 -12.26
N LYS A 117 10.79 -5.31 -11.36
CA LYS A 117 11.53 -6.57 -11.15
C LYS A 117 11.72 -6.81 -9.67
N TRP A 118 11.79 -8.09 -9.28
CA TRP A 118 12.21 -8.44 -7.93
C TRP A 118 13.64 -7.95 -7.67
N ARG A 119 13.98 -7.67 -6.41
CA ARG A 119 15.34 -7.32 -6.00
C ARG A 119 16.33 -8.39 -6.39
N GLY A 120 17.58 -7.98 -6.57
CA GLY A 120 18.68 -8.89 -6.90
C GLY A 120 19.18 -9.71 -5.70
N ILE A 121 20.11 -10.60 -6.00
CA ILE A 121 20.77 -11.46 -5.00
C ILE A 121 22.01 -10.77 -4.37
N GLU A 122 22.38 -9.59 -4.88
CA GLU A 122 23.71 -9.01 -4.67
C GLU A 122 23.94 -8.50 -3.25
N HIS A 123 22.84 -8.20 -2.49
CA HIS A 123 22.95 -7.71 -1.12
C HIS A 123 21.82 -8.23 -0.24
N ALA A 124 22.14 -8.56 1.01
CA ALA A 124 21.13 -8.77 2.04
C ALA A 124 20.27 -7.49 2.18
N MET A 125 18.95 -7.65 2.10
CA MET A 125 18.02 -6.54 2.27
C MET A 125 17.73 -6.39 3.76
N GLN A 126 18.16 -5.27 4.34
CA GLN A 126 17.92 -4.96 5.73
C GLN A 126 16.93 -3.78 5.86
N VAL A 127 15.95 -3.92 6.73
CA VAL A 127 15.09 -2.82 7.15
C VAL A 127 15.78 -2.12 8.31
N VAL A 128 16.21 -0.90 8.07
CA VAL A 128 17.00 -0.13 9.03
C VAL A 128 16.33 1.18 9.40
N SER A 129 16.63 1.70 10.58
CA SER A 129 16.32 3.08 10.99
C SER A 129 17.52 3.72 11.64
N GLY A 130 17.55 5.06 11.65
CA GLY A 130 18.65 5.83 12.23
C GLY A 130 19.44 6.61 11.18
N ALA A 131 20.42 7.40 11.65
CA ALA A 131 21.32 8.14 10.78
C ALA A 131 22.36 7.23 10.17
N LEU A 132 22.86 7.60 8.99
CA LEU A 132 23.94 6.89 8.30
C LEU A 132 25.14 6.64 9.24
N GLY A 133 25.56 5.38 9.37
CA GLY A 133 26.64 4.96 10.29
C GLY A 133 26.18 4.71 11.74
N ARG A 134 24.88 4.85 12.04
CA ARG A 134 24.26 4.51 13.33
C ARG A 134 22.89 3.83 13.11
N GLU A 135 22.80 3.03 12.06
CA GLU A 135 21.57 2.35 11.70
C GLU A 135 21.27 1.23 12.71
N LYS A 136 20.02 1.16 13.13
CA LYS A 136 19.47 0.01 13.85
C LYS A 136 18.82 -0.90 12.82
N ILE A 137 19.31 -2.14 12.69
CA ILE A 137 18.68 -3.17 11.88
C ILE A 137 17.46 -3.70 12.65
N HIS A 138 16.29 -3.59 12.06
CA HIS A 138 15.03 -4.11 12.61
C HIS A 138 14.72 -5.51 12.09
N TYR A 139 15.04 -5.75 10.83
CA TYR A 139 14.74 -7.00 10.14
C TYR A 139 15.71 -7.22 8.97
N GLU A 140 16.07 -8.47 8.75
CA GLU A 140 16.79 -8.91 7.55
C GLU A 140 15.87 -9.79 6.71
N ALA A 141 15.55 -9.32 5.50
CA ALA A 141 14.66 -10.03 4.60
C ALA A 141 15.33 -11.29 4.03
N PRO A 142 14.53 -12.29 3.58
CA PRO A 142 15.06 -13.52 2.98
C PRO A 142 16.07 -13.24 1.87
N PRO A 143 17.00 -14.17 1.56
CA PRO A 143 17.96 -14.02 0.46
C PRO A 143 17.26 -13.71 -0.86
N GLY A 144 17.88 -12.89 -1.73
CA GLY A 144 17.30 -12.47 -3.01
C GLY A 144 16.93 -13.62 -3.95
N GLU A 145 17.66 -14.71 -3.88
CA GLU A 145 17.41 -15.94 -4.65
C GLU A 145 16.10 -16.65 -4.27
N THR A 146 15.62 -16.50 -3.04
CA THR A 146 14.37 -17.13 -2.58
C THR A 146 13.12 -16.31 -2.90
N VAL A 147 13.29 -15.02 -3.22
CA VAL A 147 12.16 -14.07 -3.41
C VAL A 147 11.13 -14.55 -4.42
N GLU A 148 11.56 -15.15 -5.54
CA GLU A 148 10.60 -15.63 -6.53
C GLU A 148 9.74 -16.79 -6.00
N GLY A 149 10.35 -17.69 -5.23
CA GLY A 149 9.66 -18.80 -4.56
C GLY A 149 8.67 -18.29 -3.51
N GLU A 150 9.13 -17.40 -2.63
CA GLU A 150 8.30 -16.77 -1.60
C GLU A 150 7.10 -16.01 -2.20
N MET A 151 7.31 -15.26 -3.28
CA MET A 151 6.23 -14.54 -3.94
C MET A 151 5.24 -15.47 -4.64
N LYS A 152 5.66 -16.63 -5.16
CA LYS A 152 4.73 -17.64 -5.67
C LYS A 152 3.87 -18.22 -4.54
N GLN A 153 4.45 -18.49 -3.37
CA GLN A 153 3.72 -18.97 -2.19
C GLN A 153 2.74 -17.89 -1.69
N PHE A 154 3.19 -16.63 -1.58
CA PHE A 154 2.34 -15.51 -1.20
C PHE A 154 1.13 -15.35 -2.12
N ILE A 155 1.31 -15.38 -3.45
CA ILE A 155 0.21 -15.26 -4.42
C ILE A 155 -0.73 -16.46 -4.34
N SER A 156 -0.21 -17.66 -4.11
CA SER A 156 -1.03 -18.86 -3.88
C SER A 156 -1.88 -18.72 -2.62
N TRP A 157 -1.26 -18.32 -1.50
CA TRP A 157 -1.97 -18.03 -0.25
C TRP A 157 -3.01 -16.91 -0.43
N TRP A 158 -2.67 -15.82 -1.11
CA TRP A 158 -3.61 -14.74 -1.42
C TRP A 158 -4.88 -15.23 -2.08
N LYS A 159 -4.75 -16.16 -3.03
CA LYS A 159 -5.89 -16.74 -3.75
C LYS A 159 -6.72 -17.67 -2.86
N THR A 160 -6.08 -18.53 -2.08
CA THR A 160 -6.78 -19.55 -1.27
C THR A 160 -7.40 -18.98 0.00
N SER A 161 -6.80 -17.95 0.60
CA SER A 161 -7.29 -17.31 1.83
C SER A 161 -8.55 -16.46 1.64
N LEU A 162 -8.95 -16.18 0.39
CA LEU A 162 -10.12 -15.34 0.10
C LEU A 162 -11.43 -15.88 0.68
N THR A 163 -11.59 -17.20 0.76
CA THR A 163 -12.81 -17.86 1.22
C THR A 163 -12.68 -18.50 2.61
N GLY A 164 -11.48 -18.58 3.16
CA GLY A 164 -11.21 -19.31 4.40
C GLY A 164 -10.91 -18.44 5.62
N GLU A 165 -10.59 -17.17 5.42
CA GLU A 165 -10.13 -16.29 6.49
C GLU A 165 -11.04 -15.08 6.69
N ASP A 166 -11.09 -14.56 7.93
CA ASP A 166 -11.72 -13.27 8.20
C ASP A 166 -10.98 -12.16 7.45
N GLY A 167 -11.69 -11.34 6.67
CA GLY A 167 -11.07 -10.36 5.78
C GLY A 167 -10.24 -9.30 6.48
N LEU A 168 -10.56 -8.92 7.74
CA LEU A 168 -9.70 -8.03 8.52
C LEU A 168 -8.38 -8.70 8.89
N LEU A 169 -8.44 -9.97 9.34
CA LEU A 169 -7.24 -10.74 9.65
C LEU A 169 -6.41 -10.95 8.39
N ARG A 170 -7.06 -11.38 7.30
CA ARG A 170 -6.41 -11.58 6.00
C ARG A 170 -5.70 -10.31 5.51
N SER A 171 -6.30 -9.14 5.70
CA SER A 171 -5.68 -7.87 5.28
C SER A 171 -4.40 -7.57 6.07
N GLY A 172 -4.39 -7.85 7.38
CA GLY A 172 -3.20 -7.72 8.22
C GLY A 172 -2.11 -8.75 7.85
N LEU A 173 -2.51 -10.01 7.62
CA LEU A 173 -1.59 -11.07 7.20
C LEU A 173 -0.97 -10.78 5.84
N ALA A 174 -1.74 -10.28 4.88
CA ALA A 174 -1.23 -9.88 3.56
C ALA A 174 -0.16 -8.80 3.67
N HIS A 175 -0.41 -7.81 4.51
CA HIS A 175 0.55 -6.75 4.81
C HIS A 175 1.84 -7.32 5.39
N PHE A 176 1.71 -8.05 6.49
CA PHE A 176 2.83 -8.64 7.21
C PHE A 176 3.66 -9.57 6.33
N TYR A 177 3.01 -10.49 5.61
CA TYR A 177 3.68 -11.44 4.72
C TYR A 177 4.48 -10.72 3.64
N PHE A 178 3.87 -9.72 2.99
CA PHE A 178 4.53 -8.97 1.91
C PHE A 178 5.72 -8.14 2.40
N VAL A 179 5.61 -7.43 3.55
CA VAL A 179 6.73 -6.66 4.09
C VAL A 179 7.86 -7.56 4.62
N THR A 180 7.54 -8.79 5.05
CA THR A 180 8.52 -9.78 5.48
C THR A 180 9.30 -10.36 4.29
N ILE A 181 8.66 -10.70 3.18
CA ILE A 181 9.36 -11.12 1.95
C ILE A 181 10.22 -9.97 1.40
N HIS A 182 9.72 -8.74 1.48
CA HIS A 182 10.40 -7.53 1.00
C HIS A 182 10.91 -7.66 -0.44
N PRO A 183 10.04 -7.94 -1.42
CA PRO A 183 10.46 -8.45 -2.73
C PRO A 183 11.12 -7.43 -3.65
N PHE A 184 11.01 -6.13 -3.39
CA PHE A 184 11.56 -5.07 -4.22
C PHE A 184 12.70 -4.32 -3.52
N GLU A 185 13.52 -3.60 -4.28
CA GLU A 185 14.55 -2.72 -3.73
C GLU A 185 13.98 -1.49 -3.03
N ASP A 186 12.76 -1.08 -3.41
CA ASP A 186 12.01 -0.01 -2.78
C ASP A 186 10.51 -0.10 -3.13
N GLY A 187 9.65 0.56 -2.33
CA GLY A 187 8.20 0.61 -2.52
C GLY A 187 7.42 -0.51 -1.81
N ASN A 188 8.12 -1.38 -1.06
CA ASN A 188 7.46 -2.52 -0.41
C ASN A 188 6.38 -2.10 0.57
N GLY A 189 6.62 -1.08 1.40
CA GLY A 189 5.62 -0.58 2.35
C GLY A 189 4.38 -0.01 1.66
N ARG A 190 4.55 0.81 0.61
CA ARG A 190 3.44 1.37 -0.16
C ARG A 190 2.61 0.29 -0.84
N ILE A 191 3.26 -0.72 -1.42
CA ILE A 191 2.56 -1.87 -2.04
C ILE A 191 1.87 -2.73 -0.98
N ALA A 192 2.48 -2.97 0.17
CA ALA A 192 1.85 -3.72 1.26
C ALA A 192 0.57 -3.04 1.75
N ARG A 193 0.57 -1.71 1.89
CA ARG A 193 -0.64 -0.96 2.25
C ARG A 193 -1.70 -1.00 1.15
N ALA A 194 -1.30 -0.92 -0.12
CA ALA A 194 -2.22 -1.11 -1.25
C ALA A 194 -2.82 -2.53 -1.28
N LEU A 195 -2.04 -3.57 -0.94
CA LEU A 195 -2.53 -4.95 -0.78
C LEU A 195 -3.51 -5.06 0.40
N THR A 196 -3.26 -4.37 1.50
CA THR A 196 -4.20 -4.30 2.63
C THR A 196 -5.52 -3.69 2.19
N ASP A 197 -5.50 -2.57 1.47
CA ASP A 197 -6.70 -1.94 0.93
C ASP A 197 -7.43 -2.83 -0.08
N MET A 198 -6.70 -3.56 -0.92
CA MET A 198 -7.30 -4.55 -1.84
C MET A 198 -7.99 -5.69 -1.07
N ALA A 199 -7.36 -6.23 -0.02
CA ALA A 199 -7.96 -7.28 0.80
C ALA A 199 -9.23 -6.79 1.52
N LEU A 200 -9.20 -5.57 2.06
CA LEU A 200 -10.37 -4.94 2.68
C LEU A 200 -11.47 -4.64 1.66
N ALA A 201 -11.13 -4.20 0.44
CA ALA A 201 -12.10 -4.01 -0.63
C ALA A 201 -12.79 -5.33 -1.04
N GLN A 202 -12.03 -6.44 -1.06
CA GLN A 202 -12.58 -7.79 -1.29
C GLN A 202 -13.52 -8.23 -0.17
N ASP A 203 -13.18 -7.96 1.09
CA ASP A 203 -14.02 -8.27 2.25
C ASP A 203 -15.31 -7.45 2.28
N GLU A 204 -15.21 -6.15 2.03
CA GLU A 204 -16.33 -5.22 2.03
C GLU A 204 -17.16 -5.26 0.75
N LYS A 205 -16.62 -5.87 -0.32
CA LYS A 205 -17.20 -5.87 -1.67
C LYS A 205 -17.48 -4.46 -2.20
N LEU A 206 -16.59 -3.53 -1.87
CA LEU A 206 -16.68 -2.12 -2.24
C LEU A 206 -15.41 -1.65 -2.94
N PRO A 207 -15.53 -1.03 -4.14
CA PRO A 207 -14.38 -0.48 -4.88
C PRO A 207 -13.87 0.86 -4.32
N THR A 208 -14.45 1.32 -3.24
CA THR A 208 -14.16 2.63 -2.62
C THR A 208 -13.86 2.45 -1.16
N ARG A 209 -12.73 3.05 -0.72
CA ARG A 209 -12.37 3.13 0.69
C ARG A 209 -12.93 4.43 1.27
N TYR A 210 -13.47 4.37 2.49
CA TYR A 210 -14.00 5.51 3.23
C TYR A 210 -13.25 5.76 4.54
N TYR A 211 -12.05 5.22 4.64
CA TYR A 211 -11.10 5.44 5.73
C TYR A 211 -9.68 5.21 5.20
N SER A 212 -8.72 5.89 5.82
CA SER A 212 -7.30 5.76 5.48
C SER A 212 -6.61 4.92 6.55
N LEU A 213 -6.08 3.77 6.14
CA LEU A 213 -5.25 2.93 6.99
C LEU A 213 -3.91 3.62 7.28
N SER A 214 -3.33 4.27 6.28
CA SER A 214 -2.04 4.96 6.42
C SER A 214 -2.11 6.12 7.40
N SER A 215 -3.27 6.81 7.51
CA SER A 215 -3.47 7.84 8.55
C SER A 215 -3.39 7.25 9.95
N GLN A 216 -3.99 6.08 10.19
CA GLN A 216 -3.92 5.42 11.50
C GLN A 216 -2.52 4.88 11.78
N ILE A 217 -1.88 4.23 10.79
CA ILE A 217 -0.48 3.80 10.93
C ILE A 217 0.44 4.98 11.27
N MET A 218 0.21 6.14 10.65
CA MET A 218 1.02 7.33 10.93
C MET A 218 0.80 7.87 12.34
N ALA A 219 -0.43 7.80 12.85
CA ALA A 219 -0.77 8.20 14.23
C ALA A 219 -0.11 7.25 15.26
N ASP A 220 -0.11 5.94 15.00
CA ASP A 220 0.41 4.91 15.89
C ASP A 220 1.74 4.33 15.38
N ARG A 221 2.57 5.16 14.73
CA ARG A 221 3.75 4.72 13.97
C ARG A 221 4.73 3.88 14.81
N ALA A 222 4.96 4.25 16.06
CA ALA A 222 5.86 3.52 16.93
C ALA A 222 5.36 2.11 17.23
N ASP A 223 4.07 1.97 17.54
CA ASP A 223 3.44 0.68 17.83
C ASP A 223 3.39 -0.20 16.57
N TYR A 224 3.11 0.40 15.40
CA TYR A 224 3.15 -0.31 14.13
C TYR A 224 4.50 -0.97 13.87
N TYR A 225 5.61 -0.24 14.01
CA TYR A 225 6.95 -0.81 13.80
C TYR A 225 7.32 -1.81 14.90
N ALA A 226 6.92 -1.58 16.16
CA ALA A 226 7.16 -2.51 17.26
C ALA A 226 6.46 -3.86 17.02
N VAL A 227 5.22 -3.85 16.54
CA VAL A 227 4.47 -5.06 16.19
C VAL A 227 5.13 -5.80 15.03
N LEU A 228 5.53 -5.10 13.96
CA LEU A 228 6.23 -5.72 12.84
C LEU A 228 7.54 -6.38 13.31
N GLU A 229 8.37 -5.65 14.07
CA GLU A 229 9.66 -6.15 14.55
C GLU A 229 9.50 -7.38 15.45
N SER A 230 8.54 -7.37 16.38
CA SER A 230 8.29 -8.52 17.26
C SER A 230 7.80 -9.75 16.48
N SER A 231 6.85 -9.56 15.56
CA SER A 231 6.28 -10.67 14.78
C SER A 231 7.29 -11.27 13.80
N GLN A 232 8.25 -10.47 13.28
CA GLN A 232 9.30 -10.94 12.37
C GLN A 232 10.41 -11.71 13.09
N LYS A 233 10.59 -11.55 14.41
CA LYS A 233 11.57 -12.30 15.20
C LYS A 233 11.10 -13.68 15.64
N GLU A 234 9.78 -13.90 15.63
CA GLU A 234 9.15 -15.17 16.03
C GLU A 234 8.85 -16.09 14.83
N SER A 235 9.24 -15.73 13.62
CA SER A 235 8.86 -16.39 12.36
C SER A 235 9.94 -17.34 11.86
#